data_84e6a3e7511174fbf986fb0e22ecf0c1
#
_entry.id   84e6a3e7511174fbf986fb0e22ecf0c1
#
_cell.length_a   1.000
_cell.length_b   1.000
_cell.length_c   1.000
_cell.angle_alpha   90.00
_cell.angle_beta   90.00
_cell.angle_gamma   90.00
#
_symmetry.space_group_name_H-M   'P 1'
#
loop_
_entity.id
_entity.type
_entity.pdbx_description
1 polymer ?
#
loop_
_entity_poly.entity_id
_entity_poly.type
_entity_poly.pdbx_seq_one_letter_code
_entity_poly.pdbx_strand_id
1 'polypeptide(L)'
;NMYFAMLSKVAFEDGKIVEHWDNLQEKPTQPNPSNRTMIDGTTEVKDLAKTEENKALVKSFVTDILVNGKMEKIANYFDGDNYIQHNPQIADGLSGLGKALEYMASQGITMRFHKIHKVLGEGNFVLTVSEGTFADKPTSFYDLFRVENGKIAEHWDVMETIIPEADRKNTNGKF
;
A
#
# COMPACT_ATOMS: atom_id res chain seq x y z
N ASN A 1 11.19 2.28 23.48
CA ASN A 1 10.87 3.29 22.48
C ASN A 1 10.02 2.65 21.38
N MET A 2 8.89 3.26 21.10
CA MET A 2 7.98 2.83 20.04
C MET A 2 8.34 3.63 18.77
N TYR A 3 8.51 2.97 17.65
CA TYR A 3 8.81 3.59 16.36
C TYR A 3 7.62 3.39 15.43
N PHE A 4 7.33 4.37 14.56
CA PHE A 4 6.24 4.31 13.60
C PHE A 4 6.78 4.44 12.18
N ALA A 5 6.22 3.69 11.25
CA ALA A 5 6.29 3.96 9.82
C ALA A 5 5.12 4.89 9.47
N MET A 6 5.38 5.87 8.61
CA MET A 6 4.39 6.85 8.18
C MET A 6 4.46 7.04 6.66
N LEU A 7 3.30 7.01 6.03
CA LEU A 7 3.11 7.51 4.67
C LEU A 7 2.22 8.77 4.74
N SER A 8 2.72 9.86 4.18
CA SER A 8 2.03 11.16 4.20
C SER A 8 1.76 11.65 2.79
N LYS A 9 0.63 12.34 2.60
CA LYS A 9 0.36 13.16 1.43
C LYS A 9 0.08 14.59 1.87
N VAL A 10 0.47 15.54 1.04
CA VAL A 10 0.26 16.97 1.28
C VAL A 10 -0.36 17.63 0.05
N ALA A 11 -1.22 18.62 0.27
CA ALA A 11 -1.71 19.50 -0.77
C ALA A 11 -1.01 20.86 -0.69
N PHE A 12 -0.75 21.44 -1.85
CA PHE A 12 -0.12 22.74 -1.99
C PHE A 12 -1.06 23.71 -2.72
N GLU A 13 -1.09 24.94 -2.24
CA GLU A 13 -1.72 26.07 -2.91
C GLU A 13 -0.77 27.27 -2.81
N ASP A 14 -0.50 27.93 -3.94
CA ASP A 14 0.45 29.07 -4.04
C ASP A 14 1.82 28.79 -3.39
N GLY A 15 2.35 27.57 -3.58
CA GLY A 15 3.66 27.16 -3.05
C GLY A 15 3.69 26.90 -1.54
N LYS A 16 2.54 26.88 -0.87
CA LYS A 16 2.42 26.59 0.57
C LYS A 16 1.65 25.29 0.80
N ILE A 17 2.02 24.57 1.84
CA ILE A 17 1.25 23.40 2.29
C ILE A 17 -0.05 23.92 2.92
N VAL A 18 -1.19 23.47 2.40
CA VAL A 18 -2.53 23.85 2.87
C VAL A 18 -3.28 22.71 3.53
N GLU A 19 -2.90 21.46 3.22
CA GLU A 19 -3.55 20.28 3.78
C GLU A 19 -2.56 19.11 3.88
N HIS A 20 -2.77 18.27 4.89
CA HIS A 20 -1.87 17.17 5.20
C HIS A 20 -2.67 15.98 5.75
N TRP A 21 -2.35 14.78 5.28
CA TRP A 21 -2.94 13.52 5.74
C TRP A 21 -1.84 12.52 6.01
N ASP A 22 -1.94 11.83 7.13
CA ASP A 22 -1.03 10.78 7.55
C ASP A 22 -1.71 9.43 7.64
N ASN A 23 -0.95 8.40 7.38
CA ASN A 23 -1.22 7.03 7.80
C ASN A 23 -0.03 6.56 8.64
N LEU A 24 -0.31 6.08 9.84
CA LEU A 24 0.69 5.71 10.86
C LEU A 24 0.51 4.25 11.26
N GLN A 25 1.61 3.50 11.26
CA GLN A 25 1.63 2.12 11.72
C GLN A 25 2.85 1.90 12.62
N GLU A 26 2.68 1.17 13.72
CA GLU A 26 3.81 0.77 14.54
C GLU A 26 4.80 -0.07 13.74
N LYS A 27 6.06 0.37 13.73
CA LYS A 27 7.14 -0.33 13.04
C LYS A 27 7.74 -1.39 13.96
N PRO A 28 7.66 -2.69 13.62
CA PRO A 28 8.31 -3.74 14.35
C PRO A 28 9.83 -3.53 14.44
N THR A 29 10.43 -4.00 15.52
CA THR A 29 11.89 -3.99 15.70
C THR A 29 12.58 -5.05 14.85
N GLN A 30 11.88 -6.15 14.55
CA GLN A 30 12.38 -7.22 13.71
C GLN A 30 11.97 -6.99 12.24
N PRO A 31 12.84 -7.35 11.28
CA PRO A 31 12.48 -7.34 9.87
C PRO A 31 11.43 -8.42 9.55
N ASN A 32 10.87 -8.34 8.34
CA ASN A 32 9.97 -9.36 7.83
C ASN A 32 10.72 -10.69 7.52
N PRO A 33 10.01 -11.77 7.13
CA PRO A 33 10.63 -13.07 6.86
C PRO A 33 11.70 -13.06 5.75
N SER A 34 11.73 -12.04 4.89
CA SER A 34 12.76 -11.85 3.86
C SER A 34 13.86 -10.85 4.28
N ASN A 35 13.93 -10.52 5.58
CA ASN A 35 14.90 -9.59 6.14
C ASN A 35 14.78 -8.15 5.60
N ARG A 36 13.54 -7.72 5.26
CA ARG A 36 13.19 -6.36 4.86
C ARG A 36 12.56 -5.60 6.02
N THR A 37 12.70 -4.28 6.00
CA THR A 37 11.97 -3.40 6.93
C THR A 37 10.90 -2.59 6.20
N MET A 38 10.00 -1.95 6.94
CA MET A 38 8.93 -1.11 6.37
C MET A 38 9.44 0.16 5.66
N ILE A 39 10.72 0.50 5.78
CA ILE A 39 11.28 1.81 5.38
C ILE A 39 12.58 1.71 4.58
N ASP A 40 13.10 0.53 4.32
CA ASP A 40 14.23 0.33 3.41
C ASP A 40 13.75 0.09 1.97
N GLY A 41 14.66 -0.20 1.06
CA GLY A 41 14.37 -0.52 -0.32
C GLY A 41 14.81 0.55 -1.31
N THR A 42 14.27 0.47 -2.52
CA THR A 42 14.63 1.35 -3.63
C THR A 42 14.04 2.75 -3.45
N THR A 43 14.84 3.80 -3.67
CA THR A 43 14.40 5.20 -3.55
C THR A 43 14.61 6.01 -4.83
N GLU A 44 15.26 5.44 -5.83
CA GLU A 44 15.56 6.13 -7.08
C GLU A 44 14.34 6.22 -7.99
N VAL A 45 13.89 7.45 -8.27
CA VAL A 45 12.81 7.70 -9.22
C VAL A 45 13.34 7.60 -10.64
N LYS A 46 12.69 6.77 -11.47
CA LYS A 46 13.00 6.54 -12.88
C LYS A 46 11.73 6.65 -13.73
N ASP A 47 11.88 6.57 -15.04
CA ASP A 47 10.75 6.45 -15.97
C ASP A 47 9.68 7.55 -15.84
N LEU A 48 10.08 8.82 -15.60
CA LEU A 48 9.15 9.95 -15.45
C LEU A 48 8.14 10.06 -16.59
N ALA A 49 8.54 9.72 -17.82
CA ALA A 49 7.65 9.72 -18.99
C ALA A 49 6.55 8.64 -18.91
N LYS A 50 6.70 7.62 -18.06
CA LYS A 50 5.74 6.51 -17.89
C LYS A 50 4.84 6.67 -16.66
N THR A 51 4.86 7.82 -15.99
CA THR A 51 4.09 8.06 -14.76
C THR A 51 2.62 7.65 -14.90
N GLU A 52 1.94 8.11 -15.95
CA GLU A 52 0.50 7.81 -16.12
C GLU A 52 0.25 6.33 -16.51
N GLU A 53 1.15 5.71 -17.26
CA GLU A 53 1.10 4.27 -17.57
C GLU A 53 1.25 3.44 -16.28
N ASN A 54 2.22 3.76 -15.44
CA ASN A 54 2.46 3.08 -14.16
C ASN A 54 1.30 3.27 -13.18
N LYS A 55 0.72 4.48 -13.11
CA LYS A 55 -0.52 4.74 -12.34
C LYS A 55 -1.69 3.88 -12.82
N ALA A 56 -1.86 3.74 -14.14
CA ALA A 56 -2.92 2.92 -14.71
C ALA A 56 -2.73 1.43 -14.38
N LEU A 57 -1.49 0.91 -14.48
CA LEU A 57 -1.13 -0.45 -14.12
C LEU A 57 -1.48 -0.74 -12.65
N VAL A 58 -0.98 0.08 -11.72
CA VAL A 58 -1.19 -0.11 -10.29
C VAL A 58 -2.67 0.04 -9.91
N LYS A 59 -3.37 1.04 -10.47
CA LYS A 59 -4.81 1.19 -10.28
C LYS A 59 -5.58 -0.05 -10.73
N SER A 60 -5.21 -0.64 -11.87
CA SER A 60 -5.83 -1.86 -12.38
C SER A 60 -5.55 -3.05 -11.47
N PHE A 61 -4.32 -3.19 -10.96
CA PHE A 61 -3.96 -4.20 -9.97
C PHE A 61 -4.83 -4.09 -8.71
N VAL A 62 -4.85 -2.91 -8.08
CA VAL A 62 -5.64 -2.70 -6.85
C VAL A 62 -7.12 -2.96 -7.11
N THR A 63 -7.65 -2.50 -8.25
CA THR A 63 -9.06 -2.72 -8.62
C THR A 63 -9.38 -4.19 -8.86
N ASP A 64 -8.59 -4.87 -9.69
CA ASP A 64 -8.88 -6.27 -10.06
C ASP A 64 -8.63 -7.23 -8.91
N ILE A 65 -7.48 -7.08 -8.21
CA ILE A 65 -7.04 -8.04 -7.20
C ILE A 65 -7.57 -7.69 -5.81
N LEU A 66 -7.31 -6.47 -5.33
CA LEU A 66 -7.61 -6.14 -3.93
C LEU A 66 -9.08 -5.77 -3.71
N VAL A 67 -9.71 -5.08 -4.65
CA VAL A 67 -11.14 -4.69 -4.54
C VAL A 67 -12.05 -5.81 -5.03
N ASN A 68 -11.79 -6.37 -6.22
CA ASN A 68 -12.69 -7.34 -6.88
C ASN A 68 -12.33 -8.80 -6.63
N GLY A 69 -11.16 -9.11 -6.02
CA GLY A 69 -10.75 -10.47 -5.68
C GLY A 69 -10.47 -11.39 -6.89
N LYS A 70 -10.16 -10.82 -8.07
CA LYS A 70 -9.90 -11.59 -9.31
C LYS A 70 -8.51 -12.20 -9.31
N MET A 71 -8.24 -13.09 -8.36
CA MET A 71 -6.90 -13.67 -8.13
C MET A 71 -6.31 -14.38 -9.35
N GLU A 72 -7.14 -14.87 -10.26
CA GLU A 72 -6.73 -15.47 -11.53
C GLU A 72 -5.93 -14.51 -12.44
N LYS A 73 -6.03 -13.20 -12.19
CA LYS A 73 -5.30 -12.17 -12.95
C LYS A 73 -3.99 -11.75 -12.32
N ILE A 74 -3.66 -12.21 -11.11
CA ILE A 74 -2.52 -11.68 -10.34
C ILE A 74 -1.21 -11.77 -11.12
N ALA A 75 -0.97 -12.85 -11.86
CA ALA A 75 0.22 -13.06 -12.67
C ALA A 75 0.41 -12.01 -13.79
N ASN A 76 -0.65 -11.29 -14.17
CA ASN A 76 -0.54 -10.24 -15.18
C ASN A 76 0.22 -9.00 -14.66
N TYR A 77 0.29 -8.83 -13.36
CA TYR A 77 0.84 -7.64 -12.70
C TYR A 77 2.27 -7.82 -12.19
N PHE A 78 2.77 -9.05 -12.09
CA PHE A 78 4.08 -9.38 -11.53
C PHE A 78 4.96 -10.14 -12.51
N ASP A 79 6.27 -10.10 -12.31
CA ASP A 79 7.24 -10.91 -13.03
C ASP A 79 7.55 -12.18 -12.23
N GLY A 80 6.67 -13.16 -12.34
CA GLY A 80 6.79 -14.40 -11.58
C GLY A 80 6.84 -14.16 -10.07
N ASP A 81 7.86 -14.68 -9.41
CA ASP A 81 8.10 -14.52 -7.97
C ASP A 81 9.09 -13.37 -7.65
N ASN A 82 9.48 -12.56 -8.65
CA ASN A 82 10.36 -11.39 -8.49
C ASN A 82 9.61 -10.18 -7.96
N TYR A 83 9.25 -10.23 -6.69
CA TYR A 83 8.47 -9.19 -6.01
C TYR A 83 9.01 -8.95 -4.61
N ILE A 84 9.48 -7.74 -4.34
CA ILE A 84 10.04 -7.34 -3.04
C ILE A 84 8.90 -6.80 -2.16
N GLN A 85 8.82 -7.31 -0.93
CA GLN A 85 7.76 -6.96 0.00
C GLN A 85 8.34 -6.33 1.26
N HIS A 86 7.79 -5.17 1.67
CA HIS A 86 8.18 -4.46 2.88
C HIS A 86 7.13 -4.52 4.01
N ASN A 87 5.99 -5.18 3.77
CA ASN A 87 5.07 -5.46 4.87
C ASN A 87 5.76 -6.31 5.94
N PRO A 88 5.62 -5.98 7.24
CA PRO A 88 6.38 -6.63 8.30
C PRO A 88 6.06 -8.11 8.52
N GLN A 89 4.97 -8.61 7.94
CA GLN A 89 4.51 -9.99 8.13
C GLN A 89 4.58 -10.85 6.87
N ILE A 90 4.95 -10.27 5.73
CA ILE A 90 4.89 -10.92 4.42
C ILE A 90 6.29 -11.08 3.85
N ALA A 91 6.63 -12.27 3.38
CA ALA A 91 7.88 -12.53 2.66
C ALA A 91 7.82 -12.03 1.22
N ASP A 92 8.99 -11.87 0.59
CA ASP A 92 9.12 -11.55 -0.83
C ASP A 92 8.40 -12.59 -1.71
N GLY A 93 8.03 -12.18 -2.91
CA GLY A 93 7.42 -13.00 -3.94
C GLY A 93 5.91 -13.15 -3.82
N LEU A 94 5.27 -13.57 -4.91
CA LEU A 94 3.87 -13.99 -4.89
C LEU A 94 3.68 -15.23 -3.99
N SER A 95 4.71 -16.06 -3.88
CA SER A 95 4.74 -17.20 -2.97
C SER A 95 4.66 -16.76 -1.49
N GLY A 96 5.36 -15.67 -1.12
CA GLY A 96 5.28 -15.06 0.21
C GLY A 96 3.90 -14.46 0.49
N LEU A 97 3.36 -13.73 -0.48
CA LEU A 97 2.01 -13.17 -0.41
C LEU A 97 0.95 -14.27 -0.26
N GLY A 98 1.05 -15.35 -1.06
CA GLY A 98 0.13 -16.49 -0.99
C GLY A 98 0.10 -17.11 0.40
N LYS A 99 1.27 -17.40 0.99
CA LYS A 99 1.37 -17.94 2.36
C LYS A 99 0.75 -17.01 3.42
N ALA A 100 0.94 -15.69 3.26
CA ALA A 100 0.34 -14.71 4.17
C ALA A 100 -1.20 -14.71 4.08
N LEU A 101 -1.75 -14.78 2.87
CA LEU A 101 -3.20 -14.88 2.65
C LEU A 101 -3.78 -16.19 3.21
N GLU A 102 -3.10 -17.32 3.01
CA GLU A 102 -3.49 -18.61 3.59
C GLU A 102 -3.46 -18.56 5.13
N TYR A 103 -2.42 -17.97 5.72
CA TYR A 103 -2.34 -17.78 7.16
C TYR A 103 -3.50 -16.93 7.69
N MET A 104 -3.76 -15.76 7.09
CA MET A 104 -4.88 -14.91 7.49
C MET A 104 -6.22 -15.66 7.40
N ALA A 105 -6.45 -16.39 6.32
CA ALA A 105 -7.65 -17.20 6.15
C ALA A 105 -7.78 -18.27 7.26
N SER A 106 -6.69 -18.96 7.63
CA SER A 106 -6.68 -19.95 8.70
C SER A 106 -7.00 -19.37 10.08
N GLN A 107 -6.68 -18.08 10.29
CA GLN A 107 -6.97 -17.35 11.54
C GLN A 107 -8.33 -16.61 11.50
N GLY A 108 -9.09 -16.72 10.41
CA GLY A 108 -10.35 -15.98 10.22
C GLY A 108 -10.15 -14.47 10.08
N ILE A 109 -8.92 -14.03 9.78
CA ILE A 109 -8.63 -12.61 9.57
C ILE A 109 -9.06 -12.22 8.16
N THR A 110 -9.96 -11.26 8.06
CA THR A 110 -10.43 -10.72 6.78
C THR A 110 -9.71 -9.41 6.43
N MET A 111 -9.36 -9.25 5.15
CA MET A 111 -8.89 -8.00 4.58
C MET A 111 -9.69 -7.71 3.31
N ARG A 112 -10.31 -6.54 3.24
CA ARG A 112 -11.13 -6.14 2.09
C ARG A 112 -10.87 -4.69 1.74
N PHE A 113 -10.57 -4.43 0.49
CA PHE A 113 -10.54 -3.09 -0.08
C PHE A 113 -11.92 -2.76 -0.63
N HIS A 114 -12.45 -1.58 -0.31
CA HIS A 114 -13.78 -1.15 -0.77
C HIS A 114 -13.68 -0.07 -1.85
N LYS A 115 -12.78 0.89 -1.68
CA LYS A 115 -12.68 2.05 -2.57
C LYS A 115 -11.26 2.60 -2.62
N ILE A 116 -10.83 2.98 -3.83
CA ILE A 116 -9.62 3.76 -4.06
C ILE A 116 -10.00 5.24 -4.08
N HIS A 117 -9.42 6.02 -3.19
CA HIS A 117 -9.65 7.47 -3.10
C HIS A 117 -8.66 8.27 -3.95
N LYS A 118 -7.37 7.89 -3.94
CA LYS A 118 -6.31 8.57 -4.68
C LYS A 118 -5.38 7.57 -5.35
N VAL A 119 -4.84 7.96 -6.51
CA VAL A 119 -3.71 7.32 -7.18
C VAL A 119 -2.73 8.42 -7.53
N LEU A 120 -1.62 8.49 -6.84
CA LEU A 120 -0.55 9.47 -7.03
C LEU A 120 0.66 8.74 -7.61
N GLY A 121 1.44 9.40 -8.45
CA GLY A 121 2.61 8.75 -9.04
C GLY A 121 3.67 9.74 -9.51
N GLU A 122 4.90 9.29 -9.47
CA GLU A 122 6.06 9.95 -10.04
C GLU A 122 7.01 8.88 -10.61
N GLY A 123 7.15 8.89 -11.94
CA GLY A 123 7.97 7.90 -12.64
C GLY A 123 7.48 6.48 -12.37
N ASN A 124 8.39 5.67 -11.83
CA ASN A 124 8.17 4.27 -11.47
C ASN A 124 7.52 4.07 -10.09
N PHE A 125 7.27 5.12 -9.29
CA PHE A 125 6.58 5.00 -8.01
C PHE A 125 5.12 5.43 -8.12
N VAL A 126 4.24 4.63 -7.52
CA VAL A 126 2.79 4.88 -7.47
C VAL A 126 2.26 4.61 -6.07
N LEU A 127 1.65 5.63 -5.46
CA LEU A 127 0.94 5.51 -4.19
C LEU A 127 -0.57 5.39 -4.45
N THR A 128 -1.20 4.38 -3.87
CA THR A 128 -2.66 4.29 -3.76
C THR A 128 -3.10 4.58 -2.33
N VAL A 129 -4.19 5.32 -2.21
CA VAL A 129 -4.86 5.60 -0.94
C VAL A 129 -6.25 4.99 -1.01
N SER A 130 -6.49 3.99 -0.18
CA SER A 130 -7.71 3.20 -0.23
C SER A 130 -8.37 3.09 1.14
N GLU A 131 -9.67 2.84 1.15
CA GLU A 131 -10.42 2.45 2.34
C GLU A 131 -10.92 1.02 2.24
N GLY A 132 -11.07 0.38 3.38
CA GLY A 132 -11.61 -0.97 3.47
C GLY A 132 -11.77 -1.43 4.91
N THR A 133 -11.63 -2.73 5.12
CA THR A 133 -11.64 -3.34 6.45
C THR A 133 -10.46 -4.30 6.62
N PHE A 134 -9.89 -4.32 7.81
CA PHE A 134 -8.91 -5.31 8.24
C PHE A 134 -9.30 -5.84 9.62
N ALA A 135 -9.43 -7.16 9.77
CA ALA A 135 -9.92 -7.80 11.01
C ALA A 135 -11.21 -7.11 11.52
N ASP A 136 -12.18 -6.89 10.59
CA ASP A 136 -13.48 -6.26 10.80
C ASP A 136 -13.45 -4.79 11.26
N LYS A 137 -12.28 -4.14 11.25
CA LYS A 137 -12.15 -2.72 11.57
C LYS A 137 -12.04 -1.87 10.30
N PRO A 138 -12.75 -0.73 10.22
CA PRO A 138 -12.52 0.25 9.15
C PRO A 138 -11.06 0.66 9.11
N THR A 139 -10.43 0.53 7.94
CA THR A 139 -8.99 0.71 7.78
C THR A 139 -8.69 1.54 6.55
N SER A 140 -7.75 2.46 6.70
CA SER A 140 -7.13 3.16 5.57
C SER A 140 -5.83 2.43 5.19
N PHE A 141 -5.65 2.22 3.89
CA PHE A 141 -4.50 1.57 3.29
C PHE A 141 -3.76 2.60 2.44
N TYR A 142 -2.50 2.82 2.75
CA TYR A 142 -1.57 3.57 1.93
C TYR A 142 -0.54 2.58 1.39
N ASP A 143 -0.66 2.27 0.09
CA ASP A 143 0.17 1.27 -0.59
C ASP A 143 1.06 1.98 -1.61
N LEU A 144 2.36 1.93 -1.41
CA LEU A 144 3.36 2.44 -2.34
C LEU A 144 3.92 1.28 -3.15
N PHE A 145 3.86 1.41 -4.47
CA PHE A 145 4.38 0.43 -5.40
C PHE A 145 5.51 1.03 -6.23
N ARG A 146 6.53 0.21 -6.52
CA ARG A 146 7.51 0.49 -7.55
C ARG A 146 7.27 -0.43 -8.74
N VAL A 147 7.21 0.19 -9.91
CA VAL A 147 7.02 -0.50 -11.20
C VAL A 147 8.36 -0.62 -11.91
N GLU A 148 8.64 -1.78 -12.47
CA GLU A 148 9.81 -2.05 -13.29
C GLU A 148 9.41 -2.90 -14.51
N ASN A 149 9.81 -2.50 -15.72
CA ASN A 149 9.47 -3.19 -16.95
C ASN A 149 7.97 -3.50 -17.13
N GLY A 150 7.08 -2.57 -16.69
CA GLY A 150 5.63 -2.74 -16.77
C GLY A 150 5.05 -3.78 -15.80
N LYS A 151 5.78 -4.10 -14.73
CA LYS A 151 5.36 -5.01 -13.66
C LYS A 151 5.59 -4.38 -12.29
N ILE A 152 4.79 -4.79 -11.30
CA ILE A 152 5.00 -4.41 -9.91
C ILE A 152 6.18 -5.21 -9.38
N ALA A 153 7.24 -4.51 -8.97
CA ALA A 153 8.49 -5.09 -8.53
C ALA A 153 8.73 -4.96 -7.02
N GLU A 154 8.10 -3.97 -6.37
CA GLU A 154 8.33 -3.70 -4.95
C GLU A 154 7.12 -3.01 -4.33
N HIS A 155 6.85 -3.27 -3.04
CA HIS A 155 5.68 -2.76 -2.33
C HIS A 155 5.98 -2.45 -0.88
N TRP A 156 5.50 -1.31 -0.43
CA TRP A 156 5.43 -0.86 0.96
C TRP A 156 3.99 -0.54 1.31
N ASP A 157 3.59 -0.81 2.53
CA ASP A 157 2.27 -0.43 3.01
C ASP A 157 2.31 0.16 4.42
N VAL A 158 1.34 1.01 4.70
CA VAL A 158 1.01 1.49 6.03
C VAL A 158 -0.50 1.43 6.20
N MET A 159 -0.94 0.65 7.17
CA MET A 159 -2.35 0.47 7.49
C MET A 159 -2.68 1.15 8.81
N GLU A 160 -3.79 1.87 8.85
CA GLU A 160 -4.27 2.53 10.08
C GLU A 160 -5.78 2.36 10.24
N THR A 161 -6.21 2.01 11.45
CA THR A 161 -7.64 1.98 11.76
C THR A 161 -8.23 3.39 11.66
N ILE A 162 -9.32 3.54 10.91
CA ILE A 162 -10.02 4.82 10.76
C ILE A 162 -10.74 5.15 12.07
N ILE A 163 -10.41 6.31 12.64
CA ILE A 163 -11.04 6.80 13.87
C ILE A 163 -12.52 7.08 13.60
N PRO A 164 -13.46 6.58 14.45
CA PRO A 164 -14.88 6.90 14.35
C PRO A 164 -15.13 8.40 14.28
N GLU A 165 -16.14 8.82 13.54
CA GLU A 165 -16.43 10.25 13.32
C GLU A 165 -16.62 11.02 14.64
N ALA A 166 -17.28 10.41 15.63
CA ALA A 166 -17.51 11.02 16.95
C ALA A 166 -16.21 11.30 17.73
N ASP A 167 -15.12 10.58 17.43
CA ASP A 167 -13.84 10.70 18.15
C ASP A 167 -12.84 11.61 17.41
N ARG A 168 -13.17 12.07 16.19
CA ARG A 168 -12.30 12.93 15.39
C ARG A 168 -12.15 14.31 16.00
N LYS A 169 -10.97 14.91 15.85
CA LYS A 169 -10.67 16.25 16.32
C LYS A 169 -10.98 17.36 15.31
N ASN A 170 -11.25 16.97 14.05
CA ASN A 170 -11.63 17.85 12.96
C ASN A 170 -12.61 17.12 12.01
N THR A 171 -13.15 17.85 11.04
CA THR A 171 -14.14 17.36 10.07
C THR A 171 -13.57 17.16 8.65
N ASN A 172 -12.25 17.28 8.47
CA ASN A 172 -11.61 17.26 7.14
C ASN A 172 -11.60 15.87 6.47
N GLY A 173 -11.89 14.82 7.23
CA GLY A 173 -11.89 13.46 6.71
C GLY A 173 -10.49 12.82 6.68
N LYS A 174 -10.45 11.52 6.33
CA LYS A 174 -9.21 10.72 6.28
C LYS A 174 -8.59 10.67 4.88
N PHE A 175 -9.36 11.01 3.81
CA PHE A 175 -8.98 10.75 2.40
C PHE A 175 -8.97 11.99 1.51
#